data_ed5a68aed76744cd23d915619f126bcd
#
_entry.id   ed5a68aed76744cd23d915619f126bcd
#
_cell.length_a   1.000
_cell.length_b   1.000
_cell.length_c   1.000
_cell.angle_alpha   90.00
_cell.angle_beta   90.00
_cell.angle_gamma   90.00
#
_symmetry.space_group_name_H-M   'P 1'
#
loop_
_entity.id
_entity.type
_entity.pdbx_description
1 polymer ?
#
loop_
_entity_poly.entity_id
_entity_poly.type
_entity_poly.pdbx_seq_one_letter_code
_entity_poly.pdbx_strand_id
1 'polypeptide(L)'
;MNQAFCVSDIHGCYDEFVALLKHWDVDNEQLILMGDYIDRGTKSKEVMAHIQQLCHTYKEQVIVLKGNHDAMLGEFVEDPRGTLAERFLRNGGQQTLASFIGERV
;
A
#
# COMPACT_ATOMS: atom_id res chain seq x y z
N MET A 1 -12.42 -20.41 4.85
CA MET A 1 -10.96 -20.49 5.00
C MET A 1 -10.59 -20.26 6.45
N ASN A 2 -9.87 -21.20 7.03
CA ASN A 2 -9.48 -21.12 8.44
C ASN A 2 -8.07 -20.58 8.67
N GLN A 3 -7.35 -20.28 7.58
CA GLN A 3 -5.98 -19.77 7.63
C GLN A 3 -5.89 -18.45 6.92
N ALA A 4 -4.94 -17.62 7.37
CA ALA A 4 -4.71 -16.32 6.78
C ALA A 4 -3.23 -16.10 6.52
N PHE A 5 -2.94 -15.46 5.39
CA PHE A 5 -1.61 -14.97 5.05
C PHE A 5 -1.64 -13.46 5.23
N CYS A 6 -0.86 -12.96 6.19
CA CYS A 6 -0.89 -11.56 6.58
C CYS A 6 0.36 -10.84 6.11
N VAL A 7 0.20 -9.67 5.51
CA VAL A 7 1.31 -8.83 5.04
C VAL A 7 1.10 -7.41 5.56
N SER A 8 2.16 -6.79 6.06
CA SER A 8 2.12 -5.41 6.54
C SER A 8 3.37 -4.63 6.12
N ASP A 9 3.31 -3.31 6.27
CA ASP A 9 4.45 -2.41 6.09
C ASP A 9 5.16 -2.56 4.75
N ILE A 10 4.38 -2.59 3.68
CA ILE A 10 4.89 -2.77 2.32
C ILE A 10 5.68 -1.53 1.87
N HIS A 11 5.20 -0.33 2.20
CA HIS A 11 5.87 0.95 1.99
C HIS A 11 6.50 1.10 0.59
N GLY A 12 5.71 0.83 -0.45
CA GLY A 12 6.14 1.02 -1.83
C GLY A 12 7.21 0.04 -2.31
N CYS A 13 7.49 -1.02 -1.56
CA CYS A 13 8.47 -2.05 -1.92
C CYS A 13 7.79 -3.14 -2.77
N TYR A 14 7.51 -2.80 -4.02
CA TYR A 14 6.71 -3.63 -4.91
C TYR A 14 7.34 -5.00 -5.19
N ASP A 15 8.64 -5.03 -5.47
CA ASP A 15 9.31 -6.29 -5.83
C ASP A 15 9.30 -7.29 -4.68
N GLU A 16 9.53 -6.79 -3.45
CA GLU A 16 9.47 -7.60 -2.23
C GLU A 16 8.04 -8.07 -1.95
N PHE A 17 7.06 -7.22 -2.19
CA PHE A 17 5.65 -7.56 -2.02
C PHE A 17 5.25 -8.70 -2.95
N VAL A 18 5.60 -8.60 -4.24
CA VAL A 18 5.30 -9.64 -5.24
C VAL A 18 5.99 -10.95 -4.86
N ALA A 19 7.26 -10.88 -4.44
CA ALA A 19 8.00 -12.07 -4.02
C ALA A 19 7.35 -12.74 -2.82
N LEU A 20 6.90 -11.95 -1.84
CA LEU A 20 6.22 -12.46 -0.65
C LEU A 20 4.90 -13.15 -0.99
N LEU A 21 4.14 -12.59 -1.92
CA LEU A 21 2.85 -13.15 -2.34
C LEU A 21 2.97 -14.54 -2.97
N LYS A 22 4.14 -14.92 -3.43
CA LYS A 22 4.36 -16.27 -3.95
C LYS A 22 4.21 -17.35 -2.89
N HIS A 23 4.32 -16.98 -1.62
CA HIS A 23 4.14 -17.90 -0.50
C HIS A 23 2.68 -18.01 -0.04
N TRP A 24 1.80 -17.18 -0.58
CA TRP A 24 0.38 -17.22 -0.28
C TRP A 24 -0.28 -18.41 -0.98
N ASP A 25 -0.94 -19.25 -0.18
CA ASP A 25 -1.72 -20.37 -0.71
C ASP A 25 -3.12 -19.91 -1.07
N VAL A 26 -3.31 -19.58 -2.34
CA VAL A 26 -4.57 -19.01 -2.85
C VAL A 26 -5.77 -19.92 -2.57
N ASP A 27 -5.57 -21.23 -2.52
CA ASP A 27 -6.66 -22.18 -2.36
C ASP A 27 -7.11 -22.33 -0.91
N ASN A 28 -6.21 -22.10 0.06
CA ASN A 28 -6.48 -22.42 1.45
C ASN A 28 -6.32 -21.26 2.41
N GLU A 29 -5.78 -20.13 1.99
CA GLU A 29 -5.51 -19.00 2.86
C GLU A 29 -6.22 -17.75 2.39
N GLN A 30 -6.81 -17.01 3.35
CA GLN A 30 -7.28 -15.67 3.12
C GLN A 30 -6.08 -14.72 3.12
N LEU A 31 -6.06 -13.74 2.24
CA LEU A 31 -5.00 -12.72 2.21
C LEU A 31 -5.47 -11.51 3.00
N ILE A 32 -4.72 -11.13 4.02
CA ILE A 32 -5.01 -9.95 4.83
C ILE A 32 -3.84 -8.97 4.68
N LEU A 33 -4.12 -7.83 4.06
CA LEU A 33 -3.17 -6.74 3.93
C LEU A 33 -3.42 -5.74 5.04
N MET A 34 -2.42 -5.51 5.89
CA MET A 34 -2.61 -4.90 7.20
C MET A 34 -2.28 -3.41 7.25
N GLY A 35 -2.11 -2.77 6.10
CA GLY A 35 -1.88 -1.34 6.05
C GLY A 35 -0.45 -0.96 5.68
N ASP A 36 -0.23 0.36 5.58
CA ASP A 36 1.07 0.97 5.27
C ASP A 36 1.64 0.48 3.93
N TYR A 37 0.86 0.66 2.88
CA TYR A 37 1.20 0.21 1.52
C TYR A 37 2.11 1.19 0.79
N ILE A 38 2.05 2.45 1.15
CA ILE A 38 2.67 3.58 0.47
C ILE A 38 3.78 4.18 1.33
N ASP A 39 4.47 5.16 0.77
CA ASP A 39 5.51 5.97 1.38
C ASP A 39 6.83 5.22 1.55
N ARG A 40 7.91 5.98 1.57
CA ARG A 40 9.31 5.53 1.70
C ARG A 40 9.86 4.81 0.48
N GLY A 41 9.23 3.72 0.03
CA GLY A 41 9.65 3.02 -1.18
C GLY A 41 9.29 3.78 -2.46
N THR A 42 9.81 3.33 -3.59
CA THR A 42 9.71 4.06 -4.86
C THR A 42 8.56 3.59 -5.76
N LYS A 43 7.89 2.51 -5.38
CA LYS A 43 6.88 1.87 -6.23
C LYS A 43 5.50 1.79 -5.56
N SER A 44 5.10 2.85 -4.86
CA SER A 44 3.78 2.91 -4.22
C SER A 44 2.64 2.75 -5.22
N LYS A 45 2.77 3.36 -6.40
CA LYS A 45 1.77 3.24 -7.46
C LYS A 45 1.59 1.79 -7.88
N GLU A 46 2.69 1.09 -8.10
CA GLU A 46 2.67 -0.32 -8.52
C GLU A 46 2.07 -1.21 -7.43
N VAL A 47 2.39 -0.95 -6.16
CA VAL A 47 1.80 -1.67 -5.03
C VAL A 47 0.30 -1.47 -5.00
N MET A 48 -0.18 -0.24 -5.10
CA MET A 48 -1.62 0.05 -5.05
C MET A 48 -2.36 -0.56 -6.23
N ALA A 49 -1.78 -0.51 -7.42
CA ALA A 49 -2.39 -1.12 -8.61
C ALA A 49 -2.49 -2.64 -8.45
N HIS A 50 -1.46 -3.28 -7.90
CA HIS A 50 -1.46 -4.71 -7.66
C HIS A 50 -2.51 -5.12 -6.63
N ILE A 51 -2.63 -4.37 -5.54
CA ILE A 51 -3.65 -4.59 -4.51
C ILE A 51 -5.04 -4.48 -5.12
N GLN A 52 -5.28 -3.46 -5.94
CA GLN A 52 -6.56 -3.26 -6.60
C GLN A 52 -6.91 -4.45 -7.49
N GLN A 53 -5.94 -4.97 -8.22
CA GLN A 53 -6.12 -6.14 -9.06
C GLN A 53 -6.41 -7.40 -8.24
N LEU A 54 -5.73 -7.59 -7.11
CA LEU A 54 -5.99 -8.70 -6.20
C LEU A 54 -7.42 -8.66 -5.67
N CYS A 55 -7.90 -7.48 -5.27
CA CYS A 55 -9.27 -7.31 -4.81
C CYS A 55 -10.29 -7.62 -5.89
N HIS A 56 -9.99 -7.23 -7.13
CA HIS A 56 -10.86 -7.50 -8.26
C HIS A 56 -10.92 -9.00 -8.58
N THR A 57 -9.79 -9.68 -8.53
CA THR A 57 -9.67 -11.09 -8.91
C THR A 57 -10.20 -12.03 -7.82
N TYR A 58 -9.83 -11.78 -6.58
CA TYR A 58 -10.10 -12.70 -5.46
C TYR A 58 -11.21 -12.22 -4.52
N LYS A 59 -11.65 -10.98 -4.67
CA LYS A 59 -12.82 -10.41 -3.97
C LYS A 59 -12.76 -10.60 -2.45
N GLU A 60 -13.69 -11.34 -1.88
CA GLU A 60 -13.82 -11.49 -0.43
C GLU A 60 -12.65 -12.24 0.22
N GLN A 61 -11.85 -12.92 -0.57
CA GLN A 61 -10.66 -13.61 -0.08
C GLN A 61 -9.55 -12.63 0.32
N VAL A 62 -9.61 -11.40 -0.17
CA VAL A 62 -8.61 -10.38 0.12
C VAL A 62 -9.23 -9.30 1.00
N ILE A 63 -8.64 -9.09 2.18
CA ILE A 63 -9.04 -8.04 3.12
C ILE A 63 -7.94 -6.99 3.14
N VAL A 64 -8.31 -5.72 2.93
CA VAL A 64 -7.37 -4.60 2.90
C VAL A 64 -7.71 -3.66 4.04
N LEU A 65 -6.79 -3.54 4.99
CA LEU A 65 -6.90 -2.64 6.12
C LEU A 65 -6.10 -1.35 5.86
N LYS A 66 -6.44 -0.29 6.56
CA LYS A 66 -5.81 1.02 6.41
C LYS A 66 -4.77 1.24 7.51
N GLY A 67 -3.53 1.55 7.13
CA GLY A 67 -2.47 1.85 8.07
C GLY A 67 -2.29 3.34 8.31
N ASN A 68 -1.30 3.71 9.13
CA ASN A 68 -1.03 5.11 9.49
C ASN A 68 -0.61 5.95 8.28
N HIS A 69 0.27 5.42 7.44
CA HIS A 69 0.74 6.13 6.26
C HIS A 69 -0.37 6.34 5.24
N ASP A 70 -1.26 5.37 5.09
CA ASP A 70 -2.41 5.48 4.21
C ASP A 70 -3.36 6.57 4.69
N ALA A 71 -3.54 6.69 6.00
CA ALA A 71 -4.33 7.76 6.63
C ALA A 71 -3.68 9.13 6.41
N MET A 72 -2.35 9.21 6.51
CA MET A 72 -1.63 10.47 6.27
C MET A 72 -1.80 10.97 4.84
N LEU A 73 -1.84 10.06 3.86
CA LEU A 73 -2.11 10.44 2.48
C LEU A 73 -3.50 11.07 2.34
N GLY A 74 -4.51 10.50 3.01
CA GLY A 74 -5.86 11.06 3.00
C GLY A 74 -5.89 12.48 3.56
N GLU A 75 -5.21 12.71 4.68
CA GLU A 75 -5.09 14.03 5.29
C GLU A 75 -4.37 15.02 4.36
N PHE A 76 -3.32 14.57 3.68
CA PHE A 76 -2.60 15.40 2.72
C PHE A 76 -3.50 15.83 1.56
N VAL A 77 -4.29 14.91 1.02
CA VAL A 77 -5.19 15.20 -0.10
C VAL A 77 -6.26 16.22 0.31
N GLU A 78 -6.77 16.14 1.53
CA GLU A 78 -7.76 17.10 2.04
C GLU A 78 -7.17 18.48 2.30
N ASP A 79 -5.95 18.55 2.79
CA ASP A 79 -5.28 19.81 3.13
C ASP A 79 -3.79 19.76 2.80
N PRO A 80 -3.41 19.97 1.52
CA PRO A 80 -2.01 19.85 1.09
C PRO A 80 -1.08 20.93 1.66
N ARG A 81 -1.62 21.98 2.25
CA ARG A 81 -0.85 23.09 2.82
C ARG A 81 -0.87 23.13 4.34
N GLY A 82 -1.54 22.17 4.96
CA GLY A 82 -1.64 22.11 6.42
C GLY A 82 -0.38 21.57 7.08
N THR A 83 -0.37 21.59 8.40
CA THR A 83 0.76 21.07 9.19
C THR A 83 0.94 19.58 9.01
N LEU A 84 -0.15 18.85 8.80
CA LEU A 84 -0.10 17.41 8.57
C LEU A 84 0.50 17.05 7.21
N ALA A 85 0.38 17.95 6.24
CA ALA A 85 0.97 17.76 4.92
C ALA A 85 2.49 17.65 4.98
N GLU A 86 3.13 18.53 5.77
CA GLU A 86 4.58 18.50 5.94
C GLU A 86 5.02 17.19 6.60
N ARG A 87 4.27 16.73 7.59
CA ARG A 87 4.54 15.46 8.26
C ARG A 87 4.47 14.29 7.28
N PHE A 88 3.47 14.25 6.41
CA PHE A 88 3.33 13.22 5.38
C PHE A 88 4.56 13.21 4.46
N LEU A 89 4.96 14.38 3.97
CA LEU A 89 6.11 14.49 3.05
C LEU A 89 7.40 14.02 3.70
N ARG A 90 7.63 14.38 4.96
CA ARG A 90 8.84 13.98 5.70
C ARG A 90 8.89 12.49 6.00
N ASN A 91 7.74 11.85 6.14
CA ASN A 91 7.67 10.42 6.48
C ASN A 91 7.60 9.51 5.26
N GLY A 92 8.07 9.98 4.12
CA GLY A 92 8.16 9.17 2.91
C GLY A 92 7.10 9.44 1.87
N GLY A 93 6.22 10.43 2.13
CA GLY A 93 5.16 10.79 1.20
C GLY A 93 5.67 11.34 -0.13
N GLN A 94 6.86 11.95 -0.14
CA GLN A 94 7.48 12.43 -1.37
C GLN A 94 7.68 11.30 -2.38
N GLN A 95 8.12 10.15 -1.91
CA GLN A 95 8.32 8.98 -2.77
C GLN A 95 6.99 8.48 -3.34
N THR A 96 5.92 8.53 -2.54
CA THR A 96 4.58 8.17 -3.01
C THR A 96 4.12 9.10 -4.11
N LEU A 97 4.24 10.40 -3.91
CA LEU A 97 3.86 11.38 -4.93
C LEU A 97 4.66 11.20 -6.21
N ALA A 98 5.98 11.02 -6.10
CA ALA A 98 6.84 10.78 -7.25
C ALA A 98 6.41 9.52 -8.02
N SER A 99 6.04 8.47 -7.30
CA SER A 99 5.61 7.20 -7.90
C SER A 99 4.34 7.38 -8.76
N PHE A 100 3.37 8.18 -8.28
CA PHE A 100 2.13 8.41 -9.02
C PHE A 100 2.25 9.43 -10.13
N ILE A 101 3.04 10.47 -9.93
CA ILE A 101 3.19 11.58 -10.88
C ILE A 101 4.30 11.30 -11.90
N GLY A 102 5.23 10.42 -11.54
CA GLY A 102 6.41 10.13 -12.33
C GLY A 102 7.53 11.13 -12.08
N GLU A 103 8.46 11.24 -13.02
CA GLU A 103 9.67 12.04 -12.89
C GLU A 103 9.43 13.55 -12.97
N ARG A 104 8.19 14.00 -12.99
CA ARG A 104 7.84 15.42 -13.08
C ARG A 104 7.85 16.14 -11.74
N VAL A 105 8.09 15.43 -10.70
CA VAL A 105 8.11 16.00 -9.36
C VAL A 105 9.46 16.64 -9.06
#